data_8006194291f2768daa2a90a6f4cfd203
#
_entry.id   8006194291f2768daa2a90a6f4cfd203
#
_cell.length_a   1.000
_cell.length_b   1.000
_cell.length_c   1.000
_cell.angle_alpha   90.00
_cell.angle_beta   90.00
_cell.angle_gamma   90.00
#
_symmetry.space_group_name_H-M   'P 1'
#
loop_
_entity.id
_entity.type
_entity.pdbx_description
1 polymer ?
#
loop_
_entity_poly.entity_id
_entity_poly.type
_entity_poly.pdbx_seq_one_letter_code
_entity_poly.pdbx_strand_id
1 'polypeptide(L)'
;MDTPEVNTLNVVKPTTEKKAKRKFKMPSAFSILFGIVVIVALLTWLIPSGQYDLDADGQPIAGTYHRVEKVQEVESEDGTIEEVDTRSGLWEIAQAPIRGTIDAIDVVLFVIVIGGFLNVTMKSGALDAAIGRVVKKLKGKEKWLIPILMTIFAIGGTTYGMQEETIAFYALVMPIMVAAGYNGMVAALTIILGAGVGVLGSTVNPFSTGIASGFAEISIGDGIIWRLLILIASLVVSIIFVMRYAAKVKHGEYKDDVAIKTNELATVSSEVPEFTGKRKAIMAVFALTFVIMIISVIPWSAKFGITIFEDFNTWLTGLPVVGGLVGAMIPLGDWRLMELSMLFFVSSIIIGVIHRHHYIDNFIDGAKDLLSVALIIGVARGISVVMTDGQIMDTIINAGEQILYAVPGFILPVITFIVYLPLSFLVPSTSGLATLTMPILAPLADFASIDRSLIVTAFATSAGVINLIAPTVGSVMGGLALAGVPYNKFLKRVWPVILAITLISIAVLLIAVLF
;
A
#
# COMPACT_ATOMS: atom_id res chain seq x y z
N MET A 1 -13.69 40.31 76.51
CA MET A 1 -12.31 39.81 76.50
C MET A 1 -12.36 38.47 75.86
N ASP A 2 -12.29 38.47 74.53
CA ASP A 2 -12.34 37.27 73.72
C ASP A 2 -10.94 36.90 73.26
N THR A 3 -10.57 35.67 73.58
CA THR A 3 -9.30 35.07 73.12
C THR A 3 -9.50 34.44 71.73
N PRO A 4 -8.62 34.65 70.74
CA PRO A 4 -8.78 34.05 69.41
C PRO A 4 -8.31 32.59 69.39
N GLU A 5 -9.15 31.72 68.78
CA GLU A 5 -8.85 30.31 68.48
C GLU A 5 -7.65 30.15 67.53
N VAL A 6 -6.75 29.29 67.91
CA VAL A 6 -5.57 28.90 67.09
C VAL A 6 -6.02 27.92 66.00
N ASN A 7 -5.94 28.31 64.77
CA ASN A 7 -6.20 27.52 63.58
C ASN A 7 -5.10 26.50 63.35
N THR A 8 -5.39 25.21 63.55
CA THR A 8 -4.47 24.09 63.30
C THR A 8 -4.23 23.90 61.84
N LEU A 9 -3.00 24.14 61.39
CA LEU A 9 -2.51 23.88 60.04
C LEU A 9 -2.60 22.37 59.71
N ASN A 10 -3.42 22.00 58.73
CA ASN A 10 -3.45 20.68 58.13
C ASN A 10 -2.16 20.43 57.35
N VAL A 11 -1.31 19.59 57.90
CA VAL A 11 -0.10 19.08 57.22
C VAL A 11 -0.54 18.10 56.13
N VAL A 12 -0.50 18.55 54.87
CA VAL A 12 -0.69 17.72 53.69
C VAL A 12 0.49 16.75 53.60
N LYS A 13 0.24 15.44 53.80
CA LYS A 13 1.22 14.39 53.56
C LYS A 13 1.61 14.40 52.05
N PRO A 14 2.91 14.29 51.69
CA PRO A 14 3.31 14.20 50.29
C PRO A 14 2.73 12.92 49.68
N THR A 15 1.91 13.08 48.66
CA THR A 15 1.44 12.00 47.79
C THR A 15 2.66 11.41 47.09
N THR A 16 2.98 10.17 47.37
CA THR A 16 3.97 9.37 46.64
C THR A 16 3.54 9.30 45.16
N GLU A 17 4.22 10.05 44.30
CA GLU A 17 4.09 9.91 42.85
C GLU A 17 4.36 8.46 42.47
N LYS A 18 3.31 7.73 42.09
CA LYS A 18 3.44 6.45 41.41
C LYS A 18 4.22 6.70 40.12
N LYS A 19 5.48 6.25 40.04
CA LYS A 19 6.28 6.20 38.82
C LYS A 19 5.41 5.63 37.71
N ALA A 20 5.03 6.46 36.73
CA ALA A 20 4.28 6.06 35.56
C ALA A 20 5.08 4.96 34.86
N LYS A 21 4.52 3.76 34.76
CA LYS A 21 5.12 2.68 33.98
C LYS A 21 5.38 3.23 32.59
N ARG A 22 6.63 3.27 32.15
CA ARG A 22 7.02 3.62 30.78
C ARG A 22 6.21 2.74 29.84
N LYS A 23 5.23 3.32 29.15
CA LYS A 23 4.52 2.62 28.08
C LYS A 23 5.56 2.35 26.99
N PHE A 24 5.76 1.10 26.66
CA PHE A 24 6.60 0.70 25.53
C PHE A 24 5.99 1.33 24.28
N LYS A 25 6.68 2.31 23.67
CA LYS A 25 6.32 2.86 22.37
C LYS A 25 7.00 1.99 21.31
N MET A 26 6.24 1.39 20.42
CA MET A 26 6.82 0.68 19.28
C MET A 26 7.75 1.62 18.51
N PRO A 27 8.95 1.17 18.11
CA PRO A 27 9.85 1.94 17.25
C PRO A 27 9.20 2.29 15.91
N SER A 28 9.67 3.35 15.26
CA SER A 28 9.23 3.68 13.90
C SER A 28 9.67 2.61 12.89
N ALA A 29 8.95 2.47 11.76
CA ALA A 29 9.33 1.55 10.69
C ALA A 29 10.78 1.79 10.23
N PHE A 30 11.19 3.06 10.11
CA PHE A 30 12.58 3.43 9.80
C PHE A 30 13.59 2.84 10.80
N SER A 31 13.32 2.95 12.11
CA SER A 31 14.21 2.43 13.16
C SER A 31 14.30 0.90 13.12
N ILE A 32 13.18 0.23 12.84
CA ILE A 32 13.13 -1.23 12.72
C ILE A 32 13.98 -1.67 11.52
N LEU A 33 13.77 -1.08 10.37
CA LEU A 33 14.48 -1.44 9.13
C LEU A 33 15.99 -1.13 9.25
N PHE A 34 16.36 0.02 9.82
CA PHE A 34 17.76 0.31 10.07
C PHE A 34 18.39 -0.68 11.05
N GLY A 35 17.66 -1.11 12.08
CA GLY A 35 18.09 -2.20 12.96
C GLY A 35 18.31 -3.51 12.20
N ILE A 36 17.47 -3.81 11.19
CA ILE A 36 17.65 -4.97 10.31
C ILE A 36 18.91 -4.81 9.44
N VAL A 37 19.22 -3.60 8.90
CA VAL A 37 20.48 -3.33 8.18
C VAL A 37 21.68 -3.76 9.05
N VAL A 38 21.71 -3.34 10.34
CA VAL A 38 22.78 -3.68 11.27
C VAL A 38 22.86 -5.22 11.50
N ILE A 39 21.72 -5.86 11.70
CA ILE A 39 21.66 -7.32 11.89
C ILE A 39 22.19 -8.04 10.65
N VAL A 40 21.75 -7.64 9.45
CA VAL A 40 22.17 -8.26 8.19
C VAL A 40 23.67 -8.04 7.95
N ALA A 41 24.20 -6.86 8.24
CA ALA A 41 25.63 -6.61 8.18
C ALA A 41 26.44 -7.56 9.09
N LEU A 42 25.95 -7.82 10.32
CA LEU A 42 26.54 -8.83 11.20
C LEU A 42 26.39 -10.25 10.62
N LEU A 43 25.28 -10.54 9.94
CA LEU A 43 25.08 -11.85 9.30
C LEU A 43 26.04 -12.09 8.13
N THR A 44 26.59 -11.06 7.45
CA THR A 44 27.64 -11.24 6.44
C THR A 44 28.92 -11.86 6.99
N TRP A 45 29.15 -11.78 8.30
CA TRP A 45 30.28 -12.43 8.98
C TRP A 45 30.01 -13.90 9.30
N LEU A 46 28.74 -14.27 9.51
CA LEU A 46 28.33 -15.61 9.97
C LEU A 46 27.86 -16.52 8.83
N ILE A 47 27.08 -15.97 7.89
CA ILE A 47 26.53 -16.71 6.76
C ILE A 47 27.65 -16.89 5.70
N PRO A 48 27.85 -18.11 5.17
CA PRO A 48 28.79 -18.31 4.07
C PRO A 48 28.34 -17.55 2.81
N SER A 49 29.28 -17.00 2.07
CA SER A 49 29.02 -16.42 0.76
C SER A 49 28.74 -17.50 -0.29
N GLY A 50 27.89 -17.18 -1.23
CA GLY A 50 27.53 -18.06 -2.33
C GLY A 50 26.90 -17.31 -3.49
N GLN A 51 26.92 -17.95 -4.64
CA GLN A 51 26.37 -17.40 -5.88
C GLN A 51 25.62 -18.47 -6.66
N TYR A 52 24.64 -18.03 -7.45
CA TYR A 52 24.02 -18.81 -8.52
C TYR A 52 24.67 -18.45 -9.85
N ASP A 53 24.65 -19.38 -10.81
CA ASP A 53 24.83 -19.03 -12.19
C ASP A 53 23.63 -18.22 -12.67
N LEU A 54 23.86 -17.25 -13.56
CA LEU A 54 22.82 -16.37 -14.08
C LEU A 54 22.43 -16.78 -15.49
N ASP A 55 21.15 -16.64 -15.84
CA ASP A 55 20.67 -16.79 -17.21
C ASP A 55 20.98 -15.55 -18.08
N ALA A 56 20.47 -15.54 -19.33
CA ALA A 56 20.66 -14.43 -20.27
C ALA A 56 20.01 -13.11 -19.81
N ASP A 57 19.01 -13.19 -18.94
CA ASP A 57 18.28 -12.05 -18.37
C ASP A 57 18.83 -11.62 -16.99
N GLY A 58 19.93 -12.26 -16.54
CA GLY A 58 20.59 -11.98 -15.26
C GLY A 58 19.86 -12.57 -14.04
N GLN A 59 18.96 -13.54 -14.25
CA GLN A 59 18.24 -14.19 -13.16
C GLN A 59 18.97 -15.46 -12.69
N PRO A 60 18.91 -15.79 -11.39
CA PRO A 60 19.56 -16.97 -10.85
C PRO A 60 18.93 -18.26 -11.38
N ILE A 61 19.80 -19.23 -11.77
CA ILE A 61 19.37 -20.54 -12.27
C ILE A 61 19.26 -21.52 -11.11
N ALA A 62 18.07 -22.11 -10.91
CA ALA A 62 17.83 -23.09 -9.86
C ALA A 62 18.81 -24.27 -9.89
N GLY A 63 19.31 -24.71 -8.74
CA GLY A 63 20.20 -25.85 -8.59
C GLY A 63 21.67 -25.57 -8.93
N THR A 64 22.06 -24.35 -9.34
CA THR A 64 23.45 -23.99 -9.68
C THR A 64 24.20 -23.34 -8.52
N TYR A 65 23.57 -23.20 -7.36
CA TYR A 65 24.18 -22.56 -6.21
C TYR A 65 25.52 -23.19 -5.81
N HIS A 66 26.54 -22.37 -5.68
CA HIS A 66 27.85 -22.78 -5.20
C HIS A 66 28.39 -21.77 -4.17
N ARG A 67 29.22 -22.24 -3.25
CA ARG A 67 29.88 -21.38 -2.26
C ARG A 67 31.07 -20.68 -2.91
N VAL A 68 31.24 -19.40 -2.53
CA VAL A 68 32.38 -18.56 -2.96
C VAL A 68 33.14 -18.07 -1.72
N GLU A 69 34.37 -17.62 -1.93
CA GLU A 69 35.13 -16.95 -0.88
C GLU A 69 34.54 -15.58 -0.57
N LYS A 70 34.77 -15.06 0.64
CA LYS A 70 34.29 -13.72 1.07
C LYS A 70 35.17 -12.61 0.50
N VAL A 71 35.43 -12.67 -0.78
CA VAL A 71 36.25 -11.72 -1.54
C VAL A 71 35.55 -11.41 -2.85
N GLN A 72 35.63 -10.17 -3.29
CA GLN A 72 35.16 -9.73 -4.58
C GLN A 72 36.30 -9.02 -5.29
N GLU A 73 36.52 -9.37 -6.57
CA GLU A 73 37.44 -8.64 -7.44
C GLU A 73 36.76 -7.33 -7.89
N VAL A 74 37.40 -6.20 -7.59
CA VAL A 74 36.92 -4.87 -7.99
C VAL A 74 38.02 -4.20 -8.82
N GLU A 75 37.68 -3.73 -10.00
CA GLU A 75 38.57 -2.94 -10.82
C GLU A 75 38.65 -1.52 -10.27
N SER A 76 39.86 -1.11 -9.83
CA SER A 76 40.14 0.23 -9.34
C SER A 76 40.22 1.24 -10.51
N GLU A 77 40.12 2.54 -10.24
CA GLU A 77 40.16 3.60 -11.25
C GLU A 77 41.43 3.61 -12.12
N ASP A 78 42.51 2.98 -11.66
CA ASP A 78 43.79 2.82 -12.37
C ASP A 78 43.87 1.51 -13.21
N GLY A 79 42.78 0.71 -13.24
CA GLY A 79 42.70 -0.56 -13.97
C GLY A 79 43.35 -1.74 -13.26
N THR A 80 43.72 -1.61 -11.98
CA THR A 80 44.19 -2.73 -11.15
C THR A 80 43.01 -3.48 -10.55
N ILE A 81 43.09 -4.82 -10.53
CA ILE A 81 42.09 -5.67 -9.87
C ILE A 81 42.52 -5.82 -8.42
N GLU A 82 41.66 -5.35 -7.51
CA GLU A 82 41.86 -5.48 -6.07
C GLU A 82 40.83 -6.47 -5.50
N GLU A 83 41.29 -7.36 -4.61
CA GLU A 83 40.42 -8.23 -3.84
C GLU A 83 39.90 -7.46 -2.64
N VAL A 84 38.58 -7.26 -2.56
CA VAL A 84 37.91 -6.57 -1.45
C VAL A 84 37.13 -7.58 -0.61
N ASP A 85 37.26 -7.50 0.71
CA ASP A 85 36.50 -8.31 1.65
C ASP A 85 35.00 -7.93 1.56
N THR A 86 34.13 -8.92 1.33
CA THR A 86 32.68 -8.71 1.17
C THR A 86 31.93 -8.60 2.51
N ARG A 87 32.61 -8.79 3.65
CA ARG A 87 31.98 -8.62 4.97
C ARG A 87 31.70 -7.16 5.27
N SER A 88 30.46 -6.86 5.59
CA SER A 88 30.03 -5.48 5.86
C SER A 88 30.50 -5.00 7.23
N GLY A 89 31.10 -3.80 7.27
CA GLY A 89 31.51 -3.10 8.48
C GLY A 89 30.61 -1.89 8.80
N LEU A 90 31.11 -0.99 9.66
CA LEU A 90 30.37 0.22 10.05
C LEU A 90 30.19 1.19 8.89
N TRP A 91 31.10 1.19 7.93
CA TRP A 91 31.06 2.06 6.76
C TRP A 91 29.91 1.67 5.82
N GLU A 92 29.80 0.39 5.51
CA GLU A 92 28.73 -0.17 4.69
C GLU A 92 27.38 0.00 5.35
N ILE A 93 27.26 -0.20 6.68
CA ILE A 93 26.05 0.06 7.46
C ILE A 93 25.62 1.52 7.32
N ALA A 94 26.56 2.47 7.41
CA ALA A 94 26.26 3.90 7.32
C ALA A 94 25.83 4.31 5.89
N GLN A 95 26.42 3.69 4.86
CA GLN A 95 26.10 3.95 3.46
C GLN A 95 24.83 3.25 2.98
N ALA A 96 24.45 2.12 3.58
CA ALA A 96 23.34 1.28 3.12
C ALA A 96 22.03 2.04 2.84
N PRO A 97 21.54 2.97 3.68
CA PRO A 97 20.33 3.73 3.39
C PRO A 97 20.46 4.63 2.16
N ILE A 98 21.64 5.20 1.92
CA ILE A 98 21.91 6.10 0.79
C ILE A 98 22.00 5.28 -0.48
N ARG A 99 22.81 4.23 -0.49
CA ARG A 99 22.98 3.31 -1.63
C ARG A 99 21.64 2.64 -1.98
N GLY A 100 20.86 2.21 -0.97
CA GLY A 100 19.54 1.65 -1.19
C GLY A 100 18.55 2.66 -1.77
N THR A 101 18.67 3.96 -1.41
CA THR A 101 17.85 5.02 -2.02
C THR A 101 18.22 5.25 -3.49
N ILE A 102 19.51 5.21 -3.83
CA ILE A 102 19.98 5.34 -5.21
C ILE A 102 19.54 4.13 -6.04
N ASP A 103 19.66 2.93 -5.49
CA ASP A 103 19.31 1.68 -6.14
C ASP A 103 17.79 1.55 -6.41
N ALA A 104 16.95 2.15 -5.53
CA ALA A 104 15.49 2.18 -5.67
C ALA A 104 14.97 3.55 -6.15
N ILE A 105 15.76 4.34 -6.83
CA ILE A 105 15.42 5.75 -7.13
C ILE A 105 14.15 5.89 -7.97
N ASP A 106 13.88 4.98 -8.88
CA ASP A 106 12.67 4.93 -9.69
C ASP A 106 11.40 4.76 -8.82
N VAL A 107 11.45 3.85 -7.84
CA VAL A 107 10.36 3.64 -6.87
C VAL A 107 10.20 4.85 -5.94
N VAL A 108 11.32 5.41 -5.47
CA VAL A 108 11.34 6.60 -4.61
C VAL A 108 10.72 7.80 -5.31
N LEU A 109 11.12 8.07 -6.57
CA LEU A 109 10.55 9.15 -7.38
C LEU A 109 9.08 8.94 -7.67
N PHE A 110 8.68 7.71 -8.02
CA PHE A 110 7.29 7.36 -8.26
C PHE A 110 6.40 7.70 -7.05
N VAL A 111 6.83 7.33 -5.84
CA VAL A 111 6.08 7.60 -4.59
C VAL A 111 5.99 9.11 -4.33
N ILE A 112 7.07 9.86 -4.52
CA ILE A 112 7.10 11.32 -4.32
C ILE A 112 6.16 12.01 -5.32
N VAL A 113 6.22 11.64 -6.59
CA VAL A 113 5.43 12.25 -7.66
C VAL A 113 3.94 11.96 -7.49
N ILE A 114 3.57 10.72 -7.17
CA ILE A 114 2.16 10.38 -6.95
C ILE A 114 1.61 11.10 -5.71
N GLY A 115 2.43 11.30 -4.66
CA GLY A 115 2.04 12.09 -3.50
C GLY A 115 1.69 13.53 -3.88
N GLY A 116 2.53 14.15 -4.70
CA GLY A 116 2.26 15.48 -5.27
C GLY A 116 0.96 15.52 -6.07
N PHE A 117 0.76 14.58 -6.99
CA PHE A 117 -0.47 14.46 -7.81
C PHE A 117 -1.72 14.31 -6.95
N LEU A 118 -1.70 13.41 -5.97
CA LEU A 118 -2.84 13.18 -5.09
C LEU A 118 -3.19 14.43 -4.29
N ASN A 119 -2.20 15.11 -3.70
CA ASN A 119 -2.44 16.29 -2.88
C ASN A 119 -2.97 17.48 -3.72
N VAL A 120 -2.45 17.71 -4.93
CA VAL A 120 -3.00 18.73 -5.87
C VAL A 120 -4.47 18.43 -6.17
N THR A 121 -4.82 17.17 -6.39
CA THR A 121 -6.21 16.75 -6.63
C THR A 121 -7.09 16.95 -5.41
N MET A 122 -6.64 16.52 -4.22
CA MET A 122 -7.39 16.63 -2.96
C MET A 122 -7.61 18.09 -2.55
N LYS A 123 -6.58 18.94 -2.62
CA LYS A 123 -6.68 20.38 -2.32
C LYS A 123 -7.63 21.13 -3.25
N SER A 124 -7.92 20.62 -4.45
CA SER A 124 -8.95 21.18 -5.33
C SER A 124 -10.38 21.01 -4.79
N GLY A 125 -10.59 20.09 -3.83
CA GLY A 125 -11.89 19.70 -3.31
C GLY A 125 -12.77 18.98 -4.35
N ALA A 126 -12.17 18.51 -5.45
CA ALA A 126 -12.93 17.85 -6.53
C ALA A 126 -13.45 16.48 -6.10
N LEU A 127 -12.62 15.71 -5.36
CA LEU A 127 -12.97 14.39 -4.84
C LEU A 127 -14.10 14.49 -3.81
N ASP A 128 -13.98 15.43 -2.86
CA ASP A 128 -15.00 15.67 -1.83
C ASP A 128 -16.34 16.09 -2.44
N ALA A 129 -16.29 16.99 -3.46
CA ALA A 129 -17.47 17.44 -4.18
C ALA A 129 -18.13 16.31 -4.98
N ALA A 130 -17.34 15.41 -5.60
CA ALA A 130 -17.85 14.26 -6.35
C ALA A 130 -18.59 13.28 -5.42
N ILE A 131 -17.94 12.85 -4.33
CA ILE A 131 -18.53 11.94 -3.34
C ILE A 131 -19.74 12.59 -2.67
N GLY A 132 -19.62 13.85 -2.28
CA GLY A 132 -20.72 14.61 -1.67
C GLY A 132 -21.94 14.72 -2.57
N ARG A 133 -21.75 14.87 -3.90
CA ARG A 133 -22.85 14.84 -4.86
C ARG A 133 -23.56 13.47 -4.91
N VAL A 134 -22.80 12.37 -4.87
CA VAL A 134 -23.38 11.01 -4.83
C VAL A 134 -24.23 10.85 -3.57
N VAL A 135 -23.69 11.22 -2.43
CA VAL A 135 -24.38 11.12 -1.13
C VAL A 135 -25.67 11.96 -1.12
N LYS A 136 -25.61 13.21 -1.59
CA LYS A 136 -26.81 14.09 -1.71
C LYS A 136 -27.87 13.51 -2.64
N LYS A 137 -27.46 12.92 -3.79
CA LYS A 137 -28.39 12.33 -4.78
C LYS A 137 -29.09 11.07 -4.25
N LEU A 138 -28.47 10.36 -3.29
CA LEU A 138 -29.00 9.15 -2.70
C LEU A 138 -29.83 9.41 -1.42
N LYS A 139 -30.02 10.67 -1.02
CA LYS A 139 -30.91 11.03 0.09
C LYS A 139 -32.34 10.52 -0.20
N GLY A 140 -32.92 9.77 0.74
CA GLY A 140 -34.21 9.07 0.56
C GLY A 140 -34.11 7.68 -0.08
N LYS A 141 -32.91 7.27 -0.50
CA LYS A 141 -32.61 5.93 -1.02
C LYS A 141 -31.42 5.29 -0.26
N GLU A 142 -31.40 5.47 1.04
CA GLU A 142 -30.25 5.16 1.92
C GLU A 142 -29.84 3.68 1.86
N LYS A 143 -30.77 2.79 1.50
CA LYS A 143 -30.50 1.38 1.27
C LYS A 143 -29.43 1.15 0.16
N TRP A 144 -29.42 2.03 -0.87
CA TRP A 144 -28.46 1.98 -1.95
C TRP A 144 -27.16 2.74 -1.64
N LEU A 145 -27.16 3.55 -0.59
CA LEU A 145 -25.99 4.32 -0.18
C LEU A 145 -24.82 3.40 0.18
N ILE A 146 -25.10 2.31 0.92
CA ILE A 146 -24.09 1.33 1.37
C ILE A 146 -23.34 0.73 0.16
N PRO A 147 -24.00 0.01 -0.76
CA PRO A 147 -23.27 -0.65 -1.86
C PRO A 147 -22.60 0.35 -2.80
N ILE A 148 -23.20 1.52 -3.06
CA ILE A 148 -22.62 2.54 -3.94
C ILE A 148 -21.36 3.15 -3.32
N LEU A 149 -21.40 3.55 -2.04
CA LEU A 149 -20.23 4.10 -1.36
C LEU A 149 -19.12 3.07 -1.22
N MET A 150 -19.45 1.83 -0.83
CA MET A 150 -18.45 0.75 -0.75
C MET A 150 -17.77 0.52 -2.09
N THR A 151 -18.51 0.56 -3.21
CA THR A 151 -17.93 0.41 -4.55
C THR A 151 -17.03 1.59 -4.92
N ILE A 152 -17.46 2.83 -4.64
CA ILE A 152 -16.65 4.04 -4.91
C ILE A 152 -15.34 4.00 -4.08
N PHE A 153 -15.44 3.68 -2.80
CA PHE A 153 -14.26 3.57 -1.93
C PHE A 153 -13.35 2.41 -2.35
N ALA A 154 -13.93 1.28 -2.81
CA ALA A 154 -13.15 0.16 -3.33
C ALA A 154 -12.39 0.51 -4.61
N ILE A 155 -13.00 1.28 -5.51
CA ILE A 155 -12.31 1.81 -6.70
C ILE A 155 -11.15 2.71 -6.28
N GLY A 156 -11.35 3.63 -5.33
CA GLY A 156 -10.28 4.46 -4.80
C GLY A 156 -9.16 3.62 -4.13
N GLY A 157 -9.53 2.65 -3.31
CA GLY A 157 -8.58 1.76 -2.64
C GLY A 157 -7.73 0.94 -3.61
N THR A 158 -8.36 0.37 -4.65
CA THR A 158 -7.67 -0.51 -5.61
C THR A 158 -6.83 0.24 -6.65
N THR A 159 -7.13 1.52 -6.89
CA THR A 159 -6.42 2.35 -7.88
C THR A 159 -5.27 3.13 -7.26
N TYR A 160 -5.51 3.95 -6.25
CA TYR A 160 -4.48 4.79 -5.63
C TYR A 160 -4.24 4.54 -4.14
N GLY A 161 -4.79 3.46 -3.61
CA GLY A 161 -4.56 3.09 -2.21
C GLY A 161 -5.37 3.92 -1.21
N MET A 162 -6.52 4.50 -1.62
CA MET A 162 -7.40 5.32 -0.76
C MET A 162 -7.76 4.56 0.52
N GLN A 163 -7.24 5.01 1.64
CA GLN A 163 -7.56 4.45 2.95
C GLN A 163 -7.63 5.54 4.03
N GLU A 164 -6.58 6.35 4.20
CA GLU A 164 -6.52 7.38 5.24
C GLU A 164 -7.42 8.58 4.91
N GLU A 165 -7.54 8.94 3.65
CA GLU A 165 -8.40 10.01 3.15
C GLU A 165 -9.88 9.76 3.45
N THR A 166 -10.25 8.50 3.66
CA THR A 166 -11.64 8.12 4.01
C THR A 166 -12.09 8.71 5.34
N ILE A 167 -11.17 9.11 6.22
CA ILE A 167 -11.47 9.76 7.51
C ILE A 167 -12.31 11.03 7.29
N ALA A 168 -12.01 11.83 6.27
CA ALA A 168 -12.75 13.04 5.94
C ALA A 168 -14.23 12.77 5.61
N PHE A 169 -14.55 11.60 5.06
CA PHE A 169 -15.92 11.27 4.65
C PHE A 169 -16.82 10.84 5.80
N TYR A 170 -16.29 10.57 6.99
CA TYR A 170 -17.10 10.29 8.17
C TYR A 170 -18.01 11.48 8.51
N ALA A 171 -17.49 12.71 8.45
CA ALA A 171 -18.28 13.92 8.71
C ALA A 171 -19.47 14.09 7.75
N LEU A 172 -19.36 13.55 6.53
CA LEU A 172 -20.42 13.59 5.52
C LEU A 172 -21.37 12.38 5.61
N VAL A 173 -20.82 11.17 5.76
CA VAL A 173 -21.58 9.92 5.68
C VAL A 173 -22.34 9.63 6.97
N MET A 174 -21.74 9.90 8.13
CA MET A 174 -22.33 9.61 9.44
C MET A 174 -23.69 10.27 9.67
N PRO A 175 -23.87 11.60 9.50
CA PRO A 175 -25.17 12.25 9.74
C PRO A 175 -26.28 11.67 8.85
N ILE A 176 -25.95 11.30 7.62
CA ILE A 176 -26.93 10.74 6.66
C ILE A 176 -27.30 9.32 7.04
N MET A 177 -26.33 8.49 7.44
CA MET A 177 -26.57 7.12 7.91
C MET A 177 -27.44 7.11 9.18
N VAL A 178 -27.15 8.03 10.11
CA VAL A 178 -27.94 8.19 11.35
C VAL A 178 -29.36 8.65 11.05
N ALA A 179 -29.53 9.66 10.20
CA ALA A 179 -30.87 10.13 9.77
C ALA A 179 -31.65 9.03 9.04
N ALA A 180 -30.97 8.08 8.42
CA ALA A 180 -31.54 6.89 7.78
C ALA A 180 -31.91 5.77 8.77
N GLY A 181 -31.65 5.95 10.08
CA GLY A 181 -31.91 4.96 11.12
C GLY A 181 -30.82 3.89 11.26
N TYR A 182 -29.62 4.13 10.74
CA TYR A 182 -28.44 3.30 10.97
C TYR A 182 -27.63 3.84 12.16
N ASN A 183 -26.70 3.04 12.67
CA ASN A 183 -25.78 3.44 13.73
C ASN A 183 -24.35 3.69 13.18
N GLY A 184 -23.46 4.20 14.04
CA GLY A 184 -22.07 4.47 13.67
C GLY A 184 -21.31 3.25 13.17
N MET A 185 -21.62 2.05 13.63
CA MET A 185 -21.00 0.82 13.16
C MET A 185 -21.30 0.57 11.68
N VAL A 186 -22.54 0.84 11.20
CA VAL A 186 -22.87 0.69 9.77
C VAL A 186 -22.05 1.64 8.92
N ALA A 187 -21.89 2.90 9.35
CA ALA A 187 -21.07 3.87 8.65
C ALA A 187 -19.58 3.44 8.64
N ALA A 188 -19.06 3.02 9.79
CA ALA A 188 -17.69 2.53 9.91
C ALA A 188 -17.43 1.33 9.01
N LEU A 189 -18.30 0.32 9.04
CA LEU A 189 -18.19 -0.86 8.17
C LEU A 189 -18.28 -0.49 6.69
N THR A 190 -19.15 0.45 6.30
CA THR A 190 -19.28 0.92 4.91
C THR A 190 -17.98 1.55 4.40
N ILE A 191 -17.35 2.39 5.21
CA ILE A 191 -16.15 3.12 4.83
C ILE A 191 -14.91 2.20 4.91
N ILE A 192 -14.69 1.54 6.06
CA ILE A 192 -13.50 0.71 6.29
C ILE A 192 -13.45 -0.49 5.35
N LEU A 193 -14.56 -1.24 5.23
CA LEU A 193 -14.60 -2.40 4.32
C LEU A 193 -14.65 -1.97 2.86
N GLY A 194 -15.29 -0.84 2.53
CA GLY A 194 -15.28 -0.32 1.17
C GLY A 194 -13.87 -0.03 0.69
N ALA A 195 -13.17 0.89 1.35
CA ALA A 195 -11.80 1.28 0.98
C ALA A 195 -10.79 0.15 1.20
N GLY A 196 -10.86 -0.53 2.34
CA GLY A 196 -9.90 -1.58 2.68
C GLY A 196 -9.98 -2.81 1.78
N VAL A 197 -11.17 -3.21 1.30
CA VAL A 197 -11.30 -4.27 0.28
C VAL A 197 -10.73 -3.80 -1.07
N GLY A 198 -10.84 -2.51 -1.38
CA GLY A 198 -10.15 -1.93 -2.52
C GLY A 198 -8.63 -2.08 -2.43
N VAL A 199 -8.06 -1.67 -1.29
CA VAL A 199 -6.62 -1.80 -1.00
C VAL A 199 -6.17 -3.27 -1.01
N LEU A 200 -6.99 -4.18 -0.51
CA LEU A 200 -6.74 -5.62 -0.54
C LEU A 200 -6.71 -6.17 -1.97
N GLY A 201 -7.66 -5.75 -2.81
CA GLY A 201 -7.70 -6.15 -4.22
C GLY A 201 -6.55 -5.58 -5.03
N SER A 202 -6.05 -4.39 -4.66
CA SER A 202 -4.79 -3.79 -5.14
C SER A 202 -4.52 -3.97 -6.63
N THR A 203 -5.50 -3.71 -7.51
CA THR A 203 -5.34 -4.00 -8.96
C THR A 203 -4.16 -3.26 -9.58
N VAL A 204 -4.03 -1.96 -9.26
CA VAL A 204 -2.95 -1.08 -9.72
C VAL A 204 -2.50 -0.12 -8.62
N ASN A 205 -2.76 -0.45 -7.36
CA ASN A 205 -2.39 0.37 -6.21
C ASN A 205 -0.87 0.60 -6.17
N PRO A 206 -0.40 1.85 -6.31
CA PRO A 206 1.01 2.17 -6.40
C PRO A 206 1.81 1.82 -5.14
N PHE A 207 1.19 1.93 -3.95
CA PHE A 207 1.86 1.73 -2.66
C PHE A 207 1.97 0.27 -2.22
N SER A 208 1.25 -0.63 -2.87
CA SER A 208 1.29 -2.06 -2.60
C SER A 208 1.79 -2.80 -3.84
N THR A 209 0.89 -3.07 -4.80
CA THR A 209 1.24 -3.77 -6.04
C THR A 209 2.30 -3.04 -6.85
N GLY A 210 2.24 -1.70 -6.95
CA GLY A 210 3.23 -0.92 -7.72
C GLY A 210 4.65 -1.13 -7.21
N ILE A 211 4.86 -0.93 -5.91
CA ILE A 211 6.17 -1.10 -5.28
C ILE A 211 6.61 -2.58 -5.33
N ALA A 212 5.70 -3.50 -4.98
CA ALA A 212 6.01 -4.93 -5.00
C ALA A 212 6.39 -5.44 -6.40
N SER A 213 5.66 -5.02 -7.44
CA SER A 213 5.96 -5.36 -8.84
C SER A 213 7.29 -4.78 -9.30
N GLY A 214 7.62 -3.53 -8.89
CA GLY A 214 8.91 -2.91 -9.19
C GLY A 214 10.09 -3.74 -8.65
N PHE A 215 10.02 -4.21 -7.41
CA PHE A 215 11.07 -5.05 -6.81
C PHE A 215 11.01 -6.52 -7.21
N ALA A 216 9.87 -6.99 -7.72
CA ALA A 216 9.76 -8.31 -8.35
C ALA A 216 10.13 -8.29 -9.84
N GLU A 217 10.47 -7.11 -10.40
CA GLU A 217 10.87 -6.89 -11.79
C GLU A 217 9.81 -7.32 -12.81
N ILE A 218 8.53 -7.13 -12.47
CA ILE A 218 7.39 -7.44 -13.33
C ILE A 218 6.54 -6.19 -13.59
N SER A 219 5.64 -6.27 -14.58
CA SER A 219 4.65 -5.22 -14.79
C SER A 219 3.63 -5.15 -13.65
N ILE A 220 3.18 -3.95 -13.30
CA ILE A 220 2.05 -3.76 -12.37
C ILE A 220 0.79 -4.46 -12.90
N GLY A 221 0.64 -4.58 -14.23
CA GLY A 221 -0.47 -5.26 -14.88
C GLY A 221 -0.44 -6.79 -14.77
N ASP A 222 0.72 -7.37 -14.46
CA ASP A 222 0.84 -8.82 -14.30
C ASP A 222 0.01 -9.29 -13.11
N GLY A 223 -0.78 -10.36 -13.30
CA GLY A 223 -1.70 -10.88 -12.29
C GLY A 223 -2.93 -10.03 -12.01
N ILE A 224 -3.21 -8.95 -12.80
CA ILE A 224 -4.36 -8.04 -12.57
C ILE A 224 -5.70 -8.78 -12.57
N ILE A 225 -5.86 -9.84 -13.36
CA ILE A 225 -7.09 -10.64 -13.44
C ILE A 225 -7.37 -11.28 -12.08
N TRP A 226 -6.38 -11.88 -11.45
CA TRP A 226 -6.51 -12.54 -10.15
C TRP A 226 -6.83 -11.55 -9.04
N ARG A 227 -6.15 -10.38 -9.05
CA ARG A 227 -6.44 -9.30 -8.12
C ARG A 227 -7.84 -8.72 -8.30
N LEU A 228 -8.32 -8.62 -9.54
CA LEU A 228 -9.68 -8.18 -9.84
C LEU A 228 -10.73 -9.19 -9.36
N LEU A 229 -10.48 -10.49 -9.52
CA LEU A 229 -11.35 -11.55 -8.99
C LEU A 229 -11.44 -11.50 -7.46
N ILE A 230 -10.29 -11.36 -6.77
CA ILE A 230 -10.25 -11.19 -5.32
C ILE A 230 -11.02 -9.93 -4.91
N LEU A 231 -10.82 -8.81 -5.60
CA LEU A 231 -11.52 -7.55 -5.34
C LEU A 231 -13.03 -7.71 -5.44
N ILE A 232 -13.52 -8.22 -6.58
CA ILE A 232 -14.96 -8.34 -6.84
C ILE A 232 -15.61 -9.30 -5.83
N ALA A 233 -15.04 -10.48 -5.63
CA ALA A 233 -15.58 -11.46 -4.70
C ALA A 233 -15.60 -10.94 -3.25
N SER A 234 -14.52 -10.31 -2.79
CA SER A 234 -14.42 -9.72 -1.46
C SER A 234 -15.36 -8.54 -1.27
N LEU A 235 -15.52 -7.68 -2.29
CA LEU A 235 -16.44 -6.54 -2.26
C LEU A 235 -17.90 -7.00 -2.18
N VAL A 236 -18.29 -7.98 -3.00
CA VAL A 236 -19.66 -8.54 -2.98
C VAL A 236 -19.99 -9.12 -1.62
N VAL A 237 -19.09 -9.94 -1.06
CA VAL A 237 -19.27 -10.55 0.27
C VAL A 237 -19.35 -9.46 1.35
N SER A 238 -18.51 -8.43 1.29
CA SER A 238 -18.51 -7.31 2.22
C SER A 238 -19.79 -6.48 2.12
N ILE A 239 -20.27 -6.18 0.92
CA ILE A 239 -21.55 -5.47 0.71
C ILE A 239 -22.70 -6.27 1.30
N ILE A 240 -22.79 -7.58 1.01
CA ILE A 240 -23.83 -8.46 1.56
C ILE A 240 -23.78 -8.48 3.09
N PHE A 241 -22.58 -8.55 3.66
CA PHE A 241 -22.37 -8.54 5.11
C PHE A 241 -22.87 -7.23 5.72
N VAL A 242 -22.43 -6.07 5.20
CA VAL A 242 -22.83 -4.75 5.73
C VAL A 242 -24.33 -4.52 5.57
N MET A 243 -24.90 -4.90 4.43
CA MET A 243 -26.35 -4.79 4.19
C MET A 243 -27.17 -5.62 5.17
N ARG A 244 -26.76 -6.86 5.47
CA ARG A 244 -27.39 -7.72 6.47
C ARG A 244 -27.26 -7.14 7.88
N TYR A 245 -26.08 -6.64 8.22
CA TYR A 245 -25.86 -5.97 9.50
C TYR A 245 -26.74 -4.72 9.64
N ALA A 246 -26.78 -3.87 8.61
CA ALA A 246 -27.60 -2.66 8.56
C ALA A 246 -29.11 -2.96 8.71
N ALA A 247 -29.60 -4.04 8.08
CA ALA A 247 -30.98 -4.48 8.24
C ALA A 247 -31.30 -4.83 9.70
N LYS A 248 -30.44 -5.59 10.38
CA LYS A 248 -30.60 -5.96 11.79
C LYS A 248 -30.59 -4.73 12.72
N VAL A 249 -29.71 -3.75 12.44
CA VAL A 249 -29.69 -2.47 13.17
C VAL A 249 -31.04 -1.76 13.05
N LYS A 250 -31.66 -1.71 11.87
CA LYS A 250 -33.00 -1.13 11.66
C LYS A 250 -34.11 -1.86 12.44
N HIS A 251 -33.96 -3.16 12.66
CA HIS A 251 -34.89 -3.94 13.51
C HIS A 251 -34.60 -3.81 15.01
N GLY A 252 -33.68 -2.92 15.41
CA GLY A 252 -33.36 -2.62 16.80
C GLY A 252 -32.37 -3.56 17.46
N GLU A 253 -31.72 -4.45 16.68
CA GLU A 253 -30.59 -5.25 17.15
C GLU A 253 -29.32 -4.40 17.27
N TYR A 254 -28.32 -4.86 18.04
CA TYR A 254 -26.96 -4.28 18.12
C TYR A 254 -26.88 -2.82 18.62
N LYS A 255 -27.82 -2.41 19.48
CA LYS A 255 -27.83 -1.05 20.07
C LYS A 255 -26.57 -0.74 20.88
N ASP A 256 -25.97 -1.77 21.49
CA ASP A 256 -24.78 -1.64 22.35
C ASP A 256 -23.46 -1.60 21.58
N ASP A 257 -23.48 -1.70 20.25
CA ASP A 257 -22.26 -1.68 19.44
C ASP A 257 -21.64 -0.28 19.29
N VAL A 258 -22.37 0.77 19.72
CA VAL A 258 -21.93 2.18 19.65
C VAL A 258 -21.92 2.78 21.04
N ALA A 259 -20.81 3.40 21.42
CA ALA A 259 -20.63 3.99 22.76
C ALA A 259 -21.22 5.41 22.90
N ILE A 260 -21.30 6.17 21.80
CA ILE A 260 -21.74 7.56 21.79
C ILE A 260 -23.19 7.63 21.27
N LYS A 261 -24.06 8.34 22.00
CA LYS A 261 -25.40 8.63 21.50
C LYS A 261 -25.30 9.50 20.25
N THR A 262 -25.87 9.01 19.18
CA THR A 262 -25.78 9.52 17.81
C THR A 262 -26.12 11.00 17.63
N ASN A 263 -26.81 11.63 18.60
CA ASN A 263 -27.20 13.05 18.55
C ASN A 263 -26.03 14.03 18.72
N GLU A 264 -24.89 13.62 19.28
CA GLU A 264 -23.73 14.49 19.48
C GLU A 264 -22.82 14.54 18.23
N LEU A 265 -22.87 13.53 17.39
CA LEU A 265 -22.06 13.44 16.15
C LEU A 265 -22.70 14.15 14.95
N ALA A 266 -24.02 14.43 15.03
CA ALA A 266 -24.77 15.10 13.95
C ALA A 266 -24.43 16.60 13.78
N THR A 267 -23.63 17.19 14.68
CA THR A 267 -23.33 18.63 14.68
C THR A 267 -22.11 19.04 13.88
N VAL A 268 -21.30 18.10 13.38
CA VAL A 268 -20.16 18.41 12.53
C VAL A 268 -20.58 18.41 11.06
N SER A 269 -21.27 19.48 10.63
CA SER A 269 -21.56 19.71 9.22
C SER A 269 -20.29 20.23 8.52
N SER A 270 -19.55 19.37 7.84
CA SER A 270 -18.62 19.85 6.82
C SER A 270 -19.44 20.33 5.63
N GLU A 271 -19.28 21.60 5.24
CA GLU A 271 -19.86 22.10 4.01
C GLU A 271 -19.30 21.29 2.84
N VAL A 272 -20.16 20.53 2.19
CA VAL A 272 -19.81 19.76 0.99
C VAL A 272 -19.53 20.74 -0.13
N PRO A 273 -18.31 20.80 -0.68
CA PRO A 273 -17.99 21.71 -1.75
C PRO A 273 -18.91 21.51 -2.96
N GLU A 274 -19.27 22.59 -3.66
CA GLU A 274 -20.06 22.48 -4.87
C GLU A 274 -19.29 21.75 -5.99
N PHE A 275 -19.94 20.86 -6.70
CA PHE A 275 -19.37 20.14 -7.84
C PHE A 275 -19.42 21.00 -9.11
N THR A 276 -18.60 22.08 -9.12
CA THR A 276 -18.51 23.06 -10.19
C THR A 276 -17.95 22.49 -11.50
N GLY A 277 -18.05 23.24 -12.60
CA GLY A 277 -17.47 22.85 -13.91
C GLY A 277 -15.95 22.56 -13.82
N LYS A 278 -15.19 23.40 -13.09
CA LYS A 278 -13.75 23.17 -12.85
C LYS A 278 -13.48 21.87 -12.10
N ARG A 279 -14.22 21.59 -11.02
CA ARG A 279 -14.06 20.34 -10.25
C ARG A 279 -14.45 19.10 -11.06
N LYS A 280 -15.44 19.22 -11.97
CA LYS A 280 -15.76 18.15 -12.91
C LYS A 280 -14.61 17.87 -13.88
N ALA A 281 -13.98 18.92 -14.43
CA ALA A 281 -12.82 18.79 -15.30
C ALA A 281 -11.64 18.15 -14.56
N ILE A 282 -11.36 18.56 -13.32
CA ILE A 282 -10.32 17.96 -12.49
C ILE A 282 -10.61 16.47 -12.23
N MET A 283 -11.85 16.10 -11.87
CA MET A 283 -12.23 14.69 -11.70
C MET A 283 -12.13 13.89 -12.98
N ALA A 284 -12.41 14.50 -14.13
CA ALA A 284 -12.24 13.86 -15.43
C ALA A 284 -10.75 13.58 -15.72
N VAL A 285 -9.87 14.56 -15.49
CA VAL A 285 -8.41 14.37 -15.61
C VAL A 285 -7.93 13.29 -14.64
N PHE A 286 -8.35 13.35 -13.39
CA PHE A 286 -8.02 12.35 -12.37
C PHE A 286 -8.43 10.93 -12.80
N ALA A 287 -9.68 10.75 -13.21
CA ALA A 287 -10.17 9.45 -13.68
C ALA A 287 -9.43 8.98 -14.96
N LEU A 288 -9.20 9.90 -15.92
CA LEU A 288 -8.47 9.59 -17.15
C LEU A 288 -7.03 9.16 -16.86
N THR A 289 -6.35 9.80 -15.92
CA THR A 289 -4.99 9.41 -15.48
C THR A 289 -4.95 7.94 -15.07
N PHE A 290 -5.90 7.49 -14.23
CA PHE A 290 -5.95 6.08 -13.84
C PHE A 290 -6.39 5.15 -14.95
N VAL A 291 -7.26 5.58 -15.86
CA VAL A 291 -7.61 4.80 -17.05
C VAL A 291 -6.39 4.60 -17.96
N ILE A 292 -5.63 5.67 -18.22
CA ILE A 292 -4.38 5.59 -18.99
C ILE A 292 -3.38 4.67 -18.28
N MET A 293 -3.19 4.85 -16.96
CA MET A 293 -2.31 3.98 -16.17
C MET A 293 -2.68 2.50 -16.32
N ILE A 294 -3.96 2.14 -16.18
CA ILE A 294 -4.41 0.74 -16.30
C ILE A 294 -4.11 0.21 -17.71
N ILE A 295 -4.42 0.98 -18.75
CA ILE A 295 -4.17 0.58 -20.13
C ILE A 295 -2.65 0.43 -20.39
N SER A 296 -1.85 1.32 -19.84
CA SER A 296 -0.41 1.35 -20.08
C SER A 296 0.41 0.28 -19.37
N VAL A 297 -0.13 -0.32 -18.29
CA VAL A 297 0.57 -1.38 -17.53
C VAL A 297 0.12 -2.80 -17.88
N ILE A 298 -0.97 -2.96 -18.65
CA ILE A 298 -1.40 -4.30 -19.11
C ILE A 298 -0.57 -4.69 -20.33
N PRO A 299 0.19 -5.80 -20.31
CA PRO A 299 1.04 -6.23 -21.41
C PRO A 299 0.18 -6.84 -22.55
N TRP A 300 -0.43 -5.96 -23.35
CA TRP A 300 -1.43 -6.32 -24.37
C TRP A 300 -0.89 -7.25 -25.42
N SER A 301 0.31 -6.96 -25.95
CA SER A 301 0.96 -7.77 -26.98
C SER A 301 1.43 -9.12 -26.41
N ALA A 302 2.19 -9.09 -25.32
CA ALA A 302 2.79 -10.30 -24.75
C ALA A 302 1.77 -11.31 -24.20
N LYS A 303 0.67 -10.83 -23.55
CA LYS A 303 -0.31 -11.74 -22.92
C LYS A 303 -1.56 -11.99 -23.76
N PHE A 304 -1.98 -11.03 -24.59
CA PHE A 304 -3.22 -11.09 -25.33
C PHE A 304 -3.06 -11.07 -26.85
N GLY A 305 -1.84 -10.89 -27.36
CA GLY A 305 -1.56 -10.78 -28.80
C GLY A 305 -2.17 -9.52 -29.44
N ILE A 306 -2.48 -8.49 -28.65
CA ILE A 306 -3.09 -7.24 -29.11
C ILE A 306 -1.99 -6.22 -29.39
N THR A 307 -1.66 -5.97 -30.66
CA THR A 307 -0.57 -5.08 -31.10
C THR A 307 -0.99 -3.65 -31.40
N ILE A 308 -2.26 -3.30 -31.24
CA ILE A 308 -2.83 -2.00 -31.62
C ILE A 308 -2.07 -0.81 -31.01
N PHE A 309 -1.55 -0.93 -29.82
CA PHE A 309 -0.80 0.13 -29.13
C PHE A 309 0.62 0.27 -29.67
N GLU A 310 1.27 -0.85 -30.01
CA GLU A 310 2.58 -0.90 -30.68
C GLU A 310 2.48 -0.34 -32.12
N ASP A 311 1.44 -0.76 -32.86
CA ASP A 311 1.18 -0.29 -34.23
C ASP A 311 0.89 1.23 -34.24
N PHE A 312 0.08 1.71 -33.27
CA PHE A 312 -0.19 3.14 -33.12
C PHE A 312 1.09 3.92 -32.77
N ASN A 313 1.92 3.39 -31.87
CA ASN A 313 3.19 4.01 -31.49
C ASN A 313 4.14 4.11 -32.69
N THR A 314 4.29 3.03 -33.44
CA THR A 314 5.10 2.98 -34.65
C THR A 314 4.61 3.95 -35.71
N TRP A 315 3.29 4.02 -35.93
CA TRP A 315 2.68 4.98 -36.83
C TRP A 315 2.95 6.43 -36.39
N LEU A 316 2.72 6.75 -35.11
CA LEU A 316 2.87 8.10 -34.57
C LEU A 316 4.33 8.60 -34.63
N THR A 317 5.27 7.74 -34.20
CA THR A 317 6.70 8.06 -34.22
C THR A 317 7.28 8.10 -35.63
N GLY A 318 6.66 7.41 -36.60
CA GLY A 318 7.02 7.44 -38.01
C GLY A 318 6.56 8.69 -38.79
N LEU A 319 5.70 9.54 -38.21
CA LEU A 319 5.25 10.77 -38.85
C LEU A 319 6.37 11.82 -38.93
N PRO A 320 6.62 12.48 -40.09
CA PRO A 320 7.82 13.30 -40.29
C PRO A 320 7.95 14.46 -39.33
N VAL A 321 7.07 15.09 -38.79
CA VAL A 321 7.19 16.20 -37.82
C VAL A 321 6.79 15.77 -36.43
N VAL A 322 5.70 15.01 -36.34
CA VAL A 322 5.10 14.55 -35.08
C VAL A 322 6.03 13.55 -34.40
N GLY A 323 6.65 12.63 -35.17
CA GLY A 323 7.60 11.67 -34.61
C GLY A 323 8.80 12.34 -33.94
N GLY A 324 9.33 13.42 -34.54
CA GLY A 324 10.39 14.23 -33.94
C GLY A 324 9.95 14.98 -32.68
N LEU A 325 8.67 15.41 -32.60
CA LEU A 325 8.11 16.09 -31.43
C LEU A 325 7.78 15.12 -30.30
N VAL A 326 7.28 13.94 -30.62
CA VAL A 326 6.90 12.89 -29.63
C VAL A 326 8.14 12.19 -29.08
N GLY A 327 9.21 12.09 -29.86
CA GLY A 327 10.46 11.44 -29.47
C GLY A 327 10.31 9.93 -29.31
N ALA A 328 11.13 9.36 -28.43
CA ALA A 328 11.17 7.91 -28.17
C ALA A 328 10.03 7.50 -27.19
N MET A 329 8.78 7.60 -27.65
CA MET A 329 7.63 7.18 -26.84
C MET A 329 7.58 5.65 -26.72
N ILE A 330 7.38 5.15 -25.51
CA ILE A 330 7.13 3.73 -25.21
C ILE A 330 5.64 3.42 -25.45
N PRO A 331 5.28 2.32 -26.15
CA PRO A 331 3.88 1.97 -26.39
C PRO A 331 3.13 1.68 -25.08
N LEU A 332 1.81 1.92 -25.08
CA LEU A 332 0.96 1.53 -23.96
C LEU A 332 0.94 0.00 -23.86
N GLY A 333 1.19 -0.51 -22.67
CA GLY A 333 1.34 -1.93 -22.38
C GLY A 333 2.73 -2.28 -21.84
N ASP A 334 3.73 -1.43 -22.13
CA ASP A 334 5.13 -1.63 -21.73
C ASP A 334 5.60 -0.60 -20.70
N TRP A 335 4.68 0.24 -20.19
CA TRP A 335 5.03 1.28 -19.23
C TRP A 335 5.40 0.68 -17.87
N ARG A 336 6.48 1.23 -17.30
CA ARG A 336 6.98 0.93 -15.95
C ARG A 336 6.86 2.16 -15.06
N LEU A 337 7.53 2.14 -13.90
CA LEU A 337 7.39 3.19 -12.88
C LEU A 337 7.83 4.58 -13.38
N MET A 338 8.81 4.66 -14.31
CA MET A 338 9.26 5.94 -14.86
C MET A 338 8.16 6.61 -15.68
N GLU A 339 7.53 5.88 -16.62
CA GLU A 339 6.45 6.40 -17.48
C GLU A 339 5.20 6.74 -16.65
N LEU A 340 4.93 5.95 -15.63
CA LEU A 340 3.84 6.24 -14.68
C LEU A 340 4.13 7.51 -13.87
N SER A 341 5.38 7.72 -13.44
CA SER A 341 5.77 8.96 -12.77
C SER A 341 5.57 10.17 -13.68
N MET A 342 5.96 10.07 -14.95
CA MET A 342 5.71 11.09 -15.97
C MET A 342 4.21 11.36 -16.12
N LEU A 343 3.36 10.32 -16.22
CA LEU A 343 1.91 10.45 -16.32
C LEU A 343 1.31 11.24 -15.15
N PHE A 344 1.66 10.85 -13.92
CA PHE A 344 1.18 11.53 -12.71
C PHE A 344 1.68 12.96 -12.61
N PHE A 345 2.94 13.21 -12.97
CA PHE A 345 3.52 14.55 -12.99
C PHE A 345 2.80 15.48 -13.98
N VAL A 346 2.62 15.05 -15.24
CA VAL A 346 1.92 15.82 -16.27
C VAL A 346 0.45 16.04 -15.86
N SER A 347 -0.21 15.02 -15.34
CA SER A 347 -1.60 15.13 -14.88
C SER A 347 -1.72 16.13 -13.72
N SER A 348 -0.74 16.18 -12.81
CA SER A 348 -0.72 17.16 -11.72
C SER A 348 -0.61 18.60 -12.25
N ILE A 349 0.19 18.82 -13.29
CA ILE A 349 0.30 20.13 -13.96
C ILE A 349 -1.03 20.52 -14.59
N ILE A 350 -1.68 19.61 -15.32
CA ILE A 350 -2.98 19.87 -15.96
C ILE A 350 -4.03 20.23 -14.91
N ILE A 351 -4.13 19.47 -13.82
CA ILE A 351 -5.04 19.76 -12.70
C ILE A 351 -4.70 21.11 -12.09
N GLY A 352 -3.42 21.40 -11.88
CA GLY A 352 -2.93 22.68 -11.35
C GLY A 352 -3.33 23.87 -12.20
N VAL A 353 -3.20 23.76 -13.52
CA VAL A 353 -3.62 24.82 -14.46
C VAL A 353 -5.15 25.04 -14.42
N ILE A 354 -5.95 23.97 -14.31
CA ILE A 354 -7.40 24.08 -14.17
C ILE A 354 -7.77 24.73 -12.84
N HIS A 355 -7.09 24.33 -11.75
CA HIS A 355 -7.38 24.84 -10.40
C HIS A 355 -6.93 26.29 -10.23
N ARG A 356 -5.79 26.69 -10.79
CA ARG A 356 -5.17 28.05 -10.80
C ARG A 356 -4.71 28.59 -9.46
N HIS A 357 -4.68 27.80 -8.38
CA HIS A 357 -4.26 28.26 -7.07
C HIS A 357 -3.10 27.40 -6.54
N HIS A 358 -1.96 27.99 -6.24
CA HIS A 358 -0.82 27.42 -5.50
C HIS A 358 -0.50 25.95 -5.81
N TYR A 359 -0.62 25.53 -7.10
CA TYR A 359 -0.49 24.11 -7.44
C TYR A 359 0.90 23.56 -7.19
N ILE A 360 1.94 24.40 -7.35
CA ILE A 360 3.33 24.01 -7.08
C ILE A 360 3.50 23.73 -5.59
N ASP A 361 3.02 24.63 -4.73
CA ASP A 361 3.09 24.45 -3.28
C ASP A 361 2.33 23.19 -2.84
N ASN A 362 1.14 22.99 -3.39
CA ASN A 362 0.34 21.78 -3.12
C ASN A 362 1.04 20.51 -3.60
N PHE A 363 1.71 20.55 -4.76
CA PHE A 363 2.50 19.40 -5.24
C PHE A 363 3.68 19.11 -4.30
N ILE A 364 4.43 20.15 -3.92
CA ILE A 364 5.56 20.02 -3.00
C ILE A 364 5.11 19.51 -1.64
N ASP A 365 4.00 19.98 -1.12
CA ASP A 365 3.47 19.51 0.17
C ASP A 365 3.07 18.04 0.11
N GLY A 366 2.38 17.59 -0.95
CA GLY A 366 2.08 16.18 -1.14
C GLY A 366 3.32 15.30 -1.31
N ALA A 367 4.35 15.81 -1.99
CA ALA A 367 5.65 15.15 -2.09
C ALA A 367 6.33 15.03 -0.71
N LYS A 368 6.27 16.07 0.14
CA LYS A 368 6.77 16.04 1.52
C LYS A 368 6.01 15.05 2.40
N ASP A 369 4.69 14.94 2.23
CA ASP A 369 3.85 14.00 3.00
C ASP A 369 4.29 12.55 2.77
N LEU A 370 4.74 12.22 1.56
CA LEU A 370 5.25 10.89 1.21
C LEU A 370 6.77 10.72 1.33
N LEU A 371 7.50 11.76 1.74
CA LEU A 371 8.96 11.69 1.91
C LEU A 371 9.36 10.61 2.93
N SER A 372 8.59 10.44 4.00
CA SER A 372 8.86 9.38 4.98
C SER A 372 8.74 7.98 4.38
N VAL A 373 7.80 7.76 3.47
CA VAL A 373 7.62 6.49 2.75
C VAL A 373 8.80 6.26 1.80
N ALA A 374 9.19 7.29 1.05
CA ALA A 374 10.34 7.25 0.15
C ALA A 374 11.65 6.90 0.89
N LEU A 375 11.91 7.52 2.05
CA LEU A 375 13.07 7.20 2.90
C LEU A 375 13.01 5.77 3.47
N ILE A 376 11.83 5.29 3.85
CA ILE A 376 11.65 3.90 4.31
C ILE A 376 12.00 2.90 3.20
N ILE A 377 11.62 3.17 1.94
CA ILE A 377 11.97 2.35 0.78
C ILE A 377 13.49 2.31 0.62
N GLY A 378 14.17 3.46 0.68
CA GLY A 378 15.63 3.53 0.59
C GLY A 378 16.34 2.71 1.66
N VAL A 379 15.90 2.83 2.94
CA VAL A 379 16.48 2.03 4.03
C VAL A 379 16.22 0.54 3.85
N ALA A 380 15.00 0.16 3.44
CA ALA A 380 14.64 -1.24 3.20
C ALA A 380 15.46 -1.84 2.05
N ARG A 381 15.65 -1.09 0.96
CA ARG A 381 16.51 -1.51 -0.16
C ARG A 381 17.98 -1.60 0.25
N GLY A 382 18.43 -0.74 1.18
CA GLY A 382 19.76 -0.82 1.79
C GLY A 382 20.04 -2.18 2.44
N ILE A 383 19.03 -2.89 2.96
CA ILE A 383 19.18 -4.26 3.47
C ILE A 383 19.57 -5.20 2.31
N SER A 384 18.88 -5.09 1.17
CA SER A 384 19.19 -5.90 -0.02
C SER A 384 20.61 -5.59 -0.55
N VAL A 385 20.99 -4.30 -0.59
CA VAL A 385 22.36 -3.89 -0.99
C VAL A 385 23.41 -4.56 -0.09
N VAL A 386 23.23 -4.52 1.23
CA VAL A 386 24.16 -5.18 2.17
C VAL A 386 24.19 -6.70 1.99
N MET A 387 23.04 -7.33 1.69
CA MET A 387 23.01 -8.79 1.42
C MET A 387 23.72 -9.15 0.13
N THR A 388 23.55 -8.35 -0.91
CA THR A 388 24.19 -8.58 -2.22
C THR A 388 25.69 -8.34 -2.15
N ASP A 389 26.14 -7.22 -1.60
CA ASP A 389 27.58 -6.93 -1.43
C ASP A 389 28.27 -7.96 -0.55
N GLY A 390 27.58 -8.40 0.52
CA GLY A 390 28.05 -9.47 1.41
C GLY A 390 28.00 -10.87 0.80
N GLN A 391 27.50 -10.99 -0.44
CA GLN A 391 27.32 -12.26 -1.16
C GLN A 391 26.52 -13.30 -0.35
N ILE A 392 25.59 -12.84 0.52
CA ILE A 392 24.73 -13.71 1.30
C ILE A 392 23.29 -13.79 0.77
N MET A 393 22.92 -12.93 -0.20
CA MET A 393 21.58 -12.94 -0.80
C MET A 393 21.27 -14.30 -1.41
N ASP A 394 22.15 -14.81 -2.26
CA ASP A 394 21.98 -16.09 -2.94
C ASP A 394 21.99 -17.28 -1.96
N THR A 395 22.77 -17.17 -0.87
CA THR A 395 22.72 -18.18 0.20
C THR A 395 21.37 -18.23 0.91
N ILE A 396 20.74 -17.06 1.09
CA ILE A 396 19.40 -16.97 1.68
C ILE A 396 18.35 -17.51 0.70
N ILE A 397 18.48 -17.18 -0.59
CA ILE A 397 17.62 -17.73 -1.66
C ILE A 397 17.76 -19.25 -1.74
N ASN A 398 19.00 -19.78 -1.66
CA ASN A 398 19.24 -21.23 -1.64
C ASN A 398 18.62 -21.91 -0.41
N ALA A 399 18.66 -21.29 0.74
CA ALA A 399 17.94 -21.82 1.91
C ALA A 399 16.41 -21.91 1.66
N GLY A 400 15.84 -20.93 0.97
CA GLY A 400 14.45 -20.96 0.50
C GLY A 400 14.21 -22.06 -0.53
N GLU A 401 15.11 -22.23 -1.51
CA GLU A 401 15.07 -23.29 -2.54
C GLU A 401 15.05 -24.68 -1.88
N GLN A 402 15.91 -24.91 -0.89
CA GLN A 402 15.91 -26.20 -0.16
C GLN A 402 14.57 -26.49 0.53
N ILE A 403 13.85 -25.46 1.00
CA ILE A 403 12.50 -25.61 1.55
C ILE A 403 11.52 -25.96 0.44
N LEU A 404 11.65 -25.37 -0.76
CA LEU A 404 10.78 -25.66 -1.91
C LEU A 404 10.89 -27.11 -2.38
N TYR A 405 12.03 -27.76 -2.27
CA TYR A 405 12.16 -29.19 -2.58
C TYR A 405 11.26 -30.08 -1.68
N ALA A 406 10.91 -29.60 -0.49
CA ALA A 406 10.04 -30.32 0.44
C ALA A 406 8.56 -29.97 0.29
N VAL A 407 8.23 -28.91 -0.47
CA VAL A 407 6.86 -28.37 -0.59
C VAL A 407 6.49 -28.27 -2.06
N PRO A 408 5.31 -28.77 -2.47
CA PRO A 408 4.85 -28.59 -3.85
C PRO A 408 4.78 -27.09 -4.23
N GLY A 409 5.41 -26.70 -5.34
CA GLY A 409 5.53 -25.30 -5.77
C GLY A 409 4.18 -24.58 -5.86
N PHE A 410 3.12 -25.28 -6.28
CA PHE A 410 1.78 -24.69 -6.39
C PHE A 410 1.18 -24.16 -5.06
N ILE A 411 1.74 -24.53 -3.92
CA ILE A 411 1.31 -24.03 -2.61
C ILE A 411 2.04 -22.73 -2.22
N LEU A 412 3.15 -22.38 -2.90
CA LEU A 412 4.00 -21.23 -2.56
C LEU A 412 3.21 -19.91 -2.42
N PRO A 413 2.29 -19.53 -3.32
CA PRO A 413 1.53 -18.29 -3.15
C PRO A 413 0.66 -18.29 -1.87
N VAL A 414 0.13 -19.45 -1.48
CA VAL A 414 -0.67 -19.60 -0.26
C VAL A 414 0.21 -19.52 0.98
N ILE A 415 1.38 -20.15 0.96
CA ILE A 415 2.37 -20.03 2.06
C ILE A 415 2.79 -18.57 2.20
N THR A 416 3.12 -17.91 1.08
CA THR A 416 3.44 -16.48 1.05
C THR A 416 2.32 -15.67 1.68
N PHE A 417 1.07 -15.87 1.27
CA PHE A 417 -0.09 -15.20 1.86
C PHE A 417 -0.16 -15.38 3.38
N ILE A 418 0.00 -16.63 3.87
CA ILE A 418 -0.10 -16.96 5.30
C ILE A 418 1.07 -16.33 6.08
N VAL A 419 2.29 -16.37 5.56
CA VAL A 419 3.48 -15.80 6.19
C VAL A 419 3.39 -14.28 6.28
N TYR A 420 2.82 -13.64 5.26
CA TYR A 420 2.65 -12.18 5.28
C TYR A 420 1.57 -11.69 6.26
N LEU A 421 0.60 -12.50 6.67
CA LEU A 421 -0.39 -12.09 7.67
C LEU A 421 0.28 -11.60 8.97
N PRO A 422 1.10 -12.39 9.69
CA PRO A 422 1.80 -11.91 10.86
C PRO A 422 2.86 -10.83 10.54
N LEU A 423 3.56 -10.93 9.41
CA LEU A 423 4.58 -9.95 9.03
C LEU A 423 3.97 -8.55 8.81
N SER A 424 2.85 -8.46 8.12
CA SER A 424 2.13 -7.19 7.89
C SER A 424 1.55 -6.60 9.18
N PHE A 425 1.22 -7.43 10.17
CA PHE A 425 0.82 -6.96 11.49
C PHE A 425 1.98 -6.38 12.28
N LEU A 426 3.16 -7.00 12.19
CA LEU A 426 4.38 -6.57 12.90
C LEU A 426 5.03 -5.35 12.24
N VAL A 427 5.05 -5.31 10.91
CA VAL A 427 5.63 -4.23 10.11
C VAL A 427 4.50 -3.47 9.42
N PRO A 428 4.01 -2.37 10.02
CA PRO A 428 2.84 -1.65 9.51
C PRO A 428 3.16 -0.78 8.27
N SER A 429 4.19 -1.12 7.51
CA SER A 429 4.59 -0.45 6.28
C SER A 429 4.54 -1.44 5.12
N THR A 430 3.47 -1.39 4.34
CA THR A 430 3.30 -2.25 3.16
C THR A 430 4.44 -2.04 2.16
N SER A 431 4.80 -0.79 1.87
CA SER A 431 5.89 -0.46 0.94
C SER A 431 7.25 -0.97 1.44
N GLY A 432 7.59 -0.73 2.72
CA GLY A 432 8.86 -1.21 3.29
C GLY A 432 8.95 -2.74 3.33
N LEU A 433 7.84 -3.41 3.62
CA LEU A 433 7.79 -4.88 3.63
C LEU A 433 7.97 -5.47 2.22
N ALA A 434 7.33 -4.88 1.20
CA ALA A 434 7.52 -5.26 -0.20
C ALA A 434 8.99 -5.12 -0.64
N THR A 435 9.58 -3.96 -0.36
CA THR A 435 10.98 -3.64 -0.72
C THR A 435 11.97 -4.62 -0.10
N LEU A 436 11.71 -5.05 1.14
CA LEU A 436 12.57 -5.99 1.85
C LEU A 436 12.46 -7.42 1.31
N THR A 437 11.28 -7.86 0.93
CA THR A 437 11.00 -9.29 0.75
C THR A 437 10.87 -9.72 -0.71
N MET A 438 10.47 -8.84 -1.61
CA MET A 438 10.30 -9.19 -3.02
C MET A 438 11.61 -9.62 -3.70
N PRO A 439 12.77 -9.00 -3.44
CA PRO A 439 14.03 -9.46 -4.01
C PRO A 439 14.41 -10.91 -3.65
N ILE A 440 13.86 -11.43 -2.56
CA ILE A 440 14.08 -12.82 -2.12
C ILE A 440 12.99 -13.74 -2.70
N LEU A 441 11.72 -13.31 -2.64
CA LEU A 441 10.60 -14.17 -3.00
C LEU A 441 10.37 -14.27 -4.50
N ALA A 442 10.77 -13.28 -5.30
CA ALA A 442 10.63 -13.34 -6.75
C ALA A 442 11.49 -14.47 -7.37
N PRO A 443 12.79 -14.59 -7.09
CA PRO A 443 13.58 -15.74 -7.55
C PRO A 443 13.05 -17.09 -7.03
N LEU A 444 12.55 -17.16 -5.81
CA LEU A 444 11.97 -18.39 -5.28
C LEU A 444 10.68 -18.79 -6.02
N ALA A 445 9.90 -17.83 -6.53
CA ALA A 445 8.76 -18.13 -7.38
C ALA A 445 9.22 -18.78 -8.71
N ASP A 446 10.27 -18.25 -9.32
CA ASP A 446 10.82 -18.82 -10.56
C ASP A 446 11.34 -20.25 -10.34
N PHE A 447 12.05 -20.50 -9.25
CA PHE A 447 12.51 -21.84 -8.89
C PHE A 447 11.36 -22.82 -8.67
N ALA A 448 10.23 -22.33 -8.17
CA ALA A 448 9.00 -23.11 -8.04
C ALA A 448 8.19 -23.22 -9.34
N SER A 449 8.64 -22.59 -10.43
CA SER A 449 7.89 -22.44 -11.70
C SER A 449 6.53 -21.78 -11.51
N ILE A 450 6.46 -20.77 -10.61
CA ILE A 450 5.29 -19.98 -10.29
C ILE A 450 5.48 -18.55 -10.79
N ASP A 451 4.47 -18.00 -11.47
CA ASP A 451 4.48 -16.61 -11.92
C ASP A 451 4.69 -15.65 -10.71
N ARG A 452 5.70 -14.79 -10.79
CA ARG A 452 6.03 -13.78 -9.76
C ARG A 452 4.83 -12.93 -9.37
N SER A 453 3.89 -12.69 -10.30
CA SER A 453 2.68 -11.92 -10.06
C SER A 453 1.75 -12.55 -9.02
N LEU A 454 1.80 -13.87 -8.83
CA LEU A 454 1.04 -14.56 -7.78
C LEU A 454 1.64 -14.30 -6.40
N ILE A 455 2.95 -14.14 -6.29
CA ILE A 455 3.63 -13.76 -5.04
C ILE A 455 3.30 -12.30 -4.69
N VAL A 456 3.34 -11.39 -5.67
CA VAL A 456 2.92 -10.00 -5.51
C VAL A 456 1.43 -9.93 -5.09
N THR A 457 0.58 -10.74 -5.71
CA THR A 457 -0.86 -10.81 -5.37
C THR A 457 -1.06 -11.34 -3.95
N ALA A 458 -0.36 -12.40 -3.57
CA ALA A 458 -0.42 -12.98 -2.23
C ALA A 458 0.01 -11.97 -1.16
N PHE A 459 1.11 -11.25 -1.41
CA PHE A 459 1.61 -10.18 -0.56
C PHE A 459 0.57 -9.06 -0.41
N ALA A 460 0.15 -8.45 -1.52
CA ALA A 460 -0.75 -7.30 -1.51
C ALA A 460 -2.08 -7.62 -0.81
N THR A 461 -2.62 -8.81 -1.08
CA THR A 461 -3.88 -9.27 -0.51
C THR A 461 -3.74 -9.56 0.99
N SER A 462 -2.65 -10.20 1.41
CA SER A 462 -2.38 -10.49 2.83
C SER A 462 -2.23 -9.21 3.64
N ALA A 463 -1.42 -8.25 3.15
CA ALA A 463 -1.27 -6.95 3.78
C ALA A 463 -2.62 -6.21 3.86
N GLY A 464 -3.43 -6.28 2.79
CA GLY A 464 -4.77 -5.72 2.76
C GLY A 464 -5.72 -6.32 3.79
N VAL A 465 -5.69 -7.64 4.02
CA VAL A 465 -6.49 -8.30 5.08
C VAL A 465 -6.14 -7.74 6.45
N ILE A 466 -4.87 -7.60 6.75
CA ILE A 466 -4.41 -7.04 8.03
C ILE A 466 -4.78 -5.57 8.17
N ASN A 467 -4.67 -4.79 7.10
CA ASN A 467 -5.03 -3.38 7.10
C ASN A 467 -6.52 -3.12 7.38
N LEU A 468 -7.40 -4.11 7.18
CA LEU A 468 -8.81 -4.01 7.55
C LEU A 468 -9.05 -4.02 9.07
N ILE A 469 -8.13 -4.59 9.86
CA ILE A 469 -8.35 -4.84 11.29
C ILE A 469 -7.23 -4.34 12.19
N ALA A 470 -6.06 -4.01 11.67
CA ALA A 470 -4.92 -3.67 12.51
C ALA A 470 -5.14 -2.33 13.26
N PRO A 471 -4.90 -2.29 14.58
CA PRO A 471 -5.04 -1.07 15.35
C PRO A 471 -3.93 -0.04 15.07
N THR A 472 -2.91 -0.42 14.31
CA THR A 472 -1.84 0.46 13.84
C THR A 472 -2.25 1.28 12.62
N VAL A 473 -3.35 0.93 11.96
CA VAL A 473 -3.87 1.62 10.76
C VAL A 473 -4.73 2.81 11.17
N GLY A 474 -4.29 4.02 10.80
CA GLY A 474 -4.91 5.29 11.17
C GLY A 474 -6.38 5.39 10.73
N SER A 475 -6.71 4.94 9.53
CA SER A 475 -8.07 4.95 8.99
C SER A 475 -9.03 4.04 9.77
N VAL A 476 -8.57 2.91 10.30
CA VAL A 476 -9.37 2.02 11.15
C VAL A 476 -9.63 2.69 12.50
N MET A 477 -8.58 3.05 13.24
CA MET A 477 -8.76 3.60 14.58
C MET A 477 -9.37 4.99 14.58
N GLY A 478 -8.96 5.87 13.65
CA GLY A 478 -9.53 7.21 13.47
C GLY A 478 -11.00 7.13 13.03
N GLY A 479 -11.30 6.27 12.07
CA GLY A 479 -12.66 6.04 11.60
C GLY A 479 -13.58 5.51 12.68
N LEU A 480 -13.14 4.52 13.47
CA LEU A 480 -13.91 3.98 14.60
C LEU A 480 -14.16 5.04 15.69
N ALA A 481 -13.14 5.88 15.97
CA ALA A 481 -13.28 6.97 16.94
C ALA A 481 -14.35 7.98 16.47
N LEU A 482 -14.31 8.40 15.19
CA LEU A 482 -15.31 9.29 14.60
C LEU A 482 -16.72 8.66 14.56
N ALA A 483 -16.80 7.36 14.36
CA ALA A 483 -18.06 6.63 14.36
C ALA A 483 -18.60 6.32 15.77
N GLY A 484 -17.83 6.63 16.83
CA GLY A 484 -18.18 6.30 18.20
C GLY A 484 -18.22 4.79 18.48
N VAL A 485 -17.42 4.00 17.76
CA VAL A 485 -17.42 2.54 17.81
C VAL A 485 -16.19 2.03 18.57
N PRO A 486 -16.37 1.30 19.68
CA PRO A 486 -15.25 0.66 20.36
C PRO A 486 -14.59 -0.42 19.48
N TYR A 487 -13.25 -0.41 19.41
CA TYR A 487 -12.49 -1.33 18.58
C TYR A 487 -12.80 -2.82 18.84
N ASN A 488 -12.97 -3.22 20.11
CA ASN A 488 -13.32 -4.59 20.45
C ASN A 488 -14.70 -5.02 19.92
N LYS A 489 -15.65 -4.09 19.83
CA LYS A 489 -16.97 -4.33 19.24
C LYS A 489 -16.87 -4.46 17.72
N PHE A 490 -16.08 -3.57 17.09
CA PHE A 490 -15.79 -3.65 15.65
C PHE A 490 -15.16 -4.99 15.31
N LEU A 491 -14.08 -5.38 16.00
CA LEU A 491 -13.36 -6.63 15.73
C LEU A 491 -14.27 -7.85 15.86
N LYS A 492 -15.11 -7.89 16.90
CA LYS A 492 -16.09 -8.97 17.09
C LYS A 492 -17.09 -9.05 15.93
N ARG A 493 -17.49 -7.91 15.34
CA ARG A 493 -18.46 -7.88 14.25
C ARG A 493 -17.83 -8.17 12.89
N VAL A 494 -16.63 -7.64 12.64
CA VAL A 494 -15.98 -7.76 11.32
C VAL A 494 -15.35 -9.12 11.08
N TRP A 495 -15.04 -9.88 12.15
CA TRP A 495 -14.32 -11.16 12.04
C TRP A 495 -14.88 -12.16 11.02
N PRO A 496 -16.24 -12.38 10.92
CA PRO A 496 -16.76 -13.34 9.94
C PRO A 496 -16.49 -12.94 8.49
N VAL A 497 -16.54 -11.65 8.18
CA VAL A 497 -16.24 -11.17 6.82
C VAL A 497 -14.74 -11.21 6.54
N ILE A 498 -13.89 -10.95 7.52
CA ILE A 498 -12.43 -11.09 7.38
C ILE A 498 -12.07 -12.54 7.06
N LEU A 499 -12.65 -13.50 7.79
CA LEU A 499 -12.44 -14.92 7.51
C LEU A 499 -12.91 -15.29 6.09
N ALA A 500 -14.09 -14.82 5.68
CA ALA A 500 -14.59 -15.07 4.32
C ALA A 500 -13.66 -14.49 3.24
N ILE A 501 -13.17 -13.26 3.42
CA ILE A 501 -12.21 -12.63 2.50
C ILE A 501 -10.89 -13.42 2.45
N THR A 502 -10.38 -13.85 3.60
CA THR A 502 -9.17 -14.67 3.69
C THR A 502 -9.32 -15.98 2.91
N LEU A 503 -10.46 -16.67 3.09
CA LEU A 503 -10.75 -17.92 2.36
C LEU A 503 -10.91 -17.68 0.86
N ILE A 504 -11.55 -16.58 0.44
CA ILE A 504 -11.65 -16.19 -0.97
C ILE A 504 -10.25 -15.96 -1.55
N SER A 505 -9.38 -15.24 -0.84
CA SER A 505 -8.03 -14.96 -1.28
C SER A 505 -7.21 -16.23 -1.48
N ILE A 506 -7.26 -17.15 -0.51
CA ILE A 506 -6.59 -18.45 -0.61
C ILE A 506 -7.15 -19.28 -1.79
N ALA A 507 -8.48 -19.32 -1.94
CA ALA A 507 -9.11 -20.06 -3.02
C ALA A 507 -8.71 -19.52 -4.40
N VAL A 508 -8.70 -18.19 -4.57
CA VAL A 508 -8.28 -17.57 -5.84
C VAL A 508 -6.79 -17.81 -6.11
N LEU A 509 -5.91 -17.71 -5.10
CA LEU A 509 -4.50 -18.02 -5.26
C LEU A 509 -4.26 -19.48 -5.67
N LEU A 510 -4.98 -20.43 -5.08
CA LEU A 510 -4.90 -21.85 -5.47
C LEU A 510 -5.38 -22.11 -6.90
N ILE A 511 -6.46 -21.42 -7.32
CA ILE A 511 -6.97 -21.51 -8.69
C ILE A 511 -5.97 -20.88 -9.66
N ALA A 512 -5.40 -19.74 -9.31
CA ALA A 512 -4.49 -18.99 -10.18
C ALA A 512 -3.22 -19.75 -10.57
N VAL A 513 -2.76 -20.66 -9.71
CA VAL A 513 -1.59 -21.51 -10.01
C VAL A 513 -1.89 -22.58 -11.06
N LEU A 514 -3.16 -22.85 -11.34
CA LEU A 514 -3.56 -23.88 -12.35
C LEU A 514 -3.61 -23.31 -13.77
N PHE A 515 -3.51 -21.99 -13.94
CA PHE A 515 -3.60 -21.27 -15.21
C PHE A 515 -2.36 -20.41 -15.48
#